data_98769aed7bf774b55ab5c67074f38b1e
#
_entry.id   98769aed7bf774b55ab5c67074f38b1e
#
_cell.length_a   1.000
_cell.length_b   1.000
_cell.length_c   1.000
_cell.angle_alpha   90.00
_cell.angle_beta   90.00
_cell.angle_gamma   90.00
#
_symmetry.space_group_name_H-M   'P 1'
#
loop_
_entity.id
_entity.type
_entity.pdbx_description
1 polymer ?
#
loop_
_entity_poly.entity_id
_entity_poly.type
_entity_poly.pdbx_seq_one_letter_code
_entity_poly.pdbx_strand_id
1 'polypeptide(L)'
;MDEKGFVEGVRRYMSQLREEKRYSSAKSYQDALNSFIKYSGTENISYSDINKANLHRYEAYLLENDCMRNTVSTYIRRLRCIYNKAVENGDAEYIPGLFQGVFTGVESKRKKSLSLENQHKLMTVKVESEVLRETQLVVCLLFQYAGMSFVDFAHLKEWNIKNGILDYNRQKTG
;
A
#
# COMPACT_ATOMS: atom_id res chain seq x y z
N MET A 1 -14.63 32.26 2.78
CA MET A 1 -14.69 30.82 2.56
C MET A 1 -13.29 30.29 2.82
N ASP A 2 -13.10 29.58 3.92
CA ASP A 2 -11.80 28.94 4.15
C ASP A 2 -11.60 27.95 3.00
N GLU A 3 -10.60 28.20 2.15
CA GLU A 3 -10.18 27.25 1.11
C GLU A 3 -9.73 25.98 1.86
N LYS A 4 -10.55 24.96 1.82
CA LYS A 4 -10.20 23.67 2.40
C LYS A 4 -8.97 23.17 1.68
N GLY A 5 -7.81 23.23 2.35
CA GLY A 5 -6.52 22.89 1.76
C GLY A 5 -6.41 21.40 1.40
N PHE A 6 -5.62 21.08 0.38
CA PHE A 6 -5.34 19.70 -0.03
C PHE A 6 -4.76 18.88 1.14
N VAL A 7 -3.82 19.45 1.90
CA VAL A 7 -3.20 18.80 3.07
C VAL A 7 -4.23 18.42 4.12
N GLU A 8 -5.20 19.30 4.38
CA GLU A 8 -6.28 19.04 5.33
C GLU A 8 -7.20 17.90 4.85
N GLY A 9 -7.51 17.89 3.56
CA GLY A 9 -8.26 16.79 2.92
C GLY A 9 -7.58 15.44 3.09
N VAL A 10 -6.24 15.36 2.89
CA VAL A 10 -5.46 14.14 3.13
C VAL A 10 -5.51 13.75 4.61
N ARG A 11 -5.28 14.68 5.54
CA ARG A 11 -5.29 14.42 6.98
C ARG A 11 -6.64 13.89 7.46
N ARG A 12 -7.74 14.48 7.00
CA ARG A 12 -9.11 14.03 7.30
C ARG A 12 -9.32 12.59 6.82
N TYR A 13 -8.94 12.29 5.60
CA TYR A 13 -9.08 10.93 5.06
C TYR A 13 -8.21 9.91 5.79
N MET A 14 -7.01 10.29 6.21
CA MET A 14 -6.15 9.42 7.04
C MET A 14 -6.78 9.12 8.41
N SER A 15 -7.45 10.09 9.04
CA SER A 15 -8.17 9.89 10.31
C SER A 15 -9.30 8.87 10.13
N GLN A 16 -10.11 9.02 9.07
CA GLN A 16 -11.14 8.05 8.72
C GLN A 16 -10.56 6.63 8.52
N LEU A 17 -9.46 6.49 7.79
CA LEU A 17 -8.80 5.20 7.59
C LEU A 17 -8.30 4.56 8.90
N ARG A 18 -7.88 5.37 9.87
CA ARG A 18 -7.46 4.89 11.20
C ARG A 18 -8.64 4.43 12.03
N GLU A 19 -9.77 5.12 11.98
CA GLU A 19 -11.04 4.70 12.60
C GLU A 19 -11.51 3.36 12.03
N GLU A 20 -11.37 3.18 10.71
CA GLU A 20 -11.62 1.92 10.01
C GLU A 20 -10.55 0.84 10.27
N LYS A 21 -9.57 1.07 11.15
CA LYS A 21 -8.42 0.18 11.44
C LYS A 21 -7.54 -0.15 10.24
N ARG A 22 -7.61 0.65 9.18
CA ARG A 22 -6.82 0.51 7.95
C ARG A 22 -5.48 1.24 8.03
N TYR A 23 -4.70 0.93 9.07
CA TYR A 23 -3.47 1.63 9.43
C TYR A 23 -2.41 1.63 8.32
N SER A 24 -2.25 0.51 7.61
CA SER A 24 -1.32 0.41 6.48
C SER A 24 -1.70 1.36 5.33
N SER A 25 -3.01 1.49 5.06
CA SER A 25 -3.49 2.46 4.07
C SER A 25 -3.23 3.89 4.53
N ALA A 26 -3.59 4.24 5.77
CA ALA A 26 -3.33 5.57 6.34
C ALA A 26 -1.84 5.94 6.27
N LYS A 27 -0.94 5.00 6.60
CA LYS A 27 0.51 5.18 6.48
C LYS A 27 0.92 5.50 5.04
N SER A 28 0.38 4.80 4.05
CA SER A 28 0.67 5.06 2.63
C SER A 28 0.24 6.45 2.17
N TYR A 29 -0.87 7.01 2.70
CA TYR A 29 -1.26 8.41 2.43
C TYR A 29 -0.35 9.39 3.14
N GLN A 30 0.07 9.09 4.37
CA GLN A 30 1.03 9.92 5.11
C GLN A 30 2.36 10.02 4.36
N ASP A 31 2.88 8.91 3.83
CA ASP A 31 4.15 8.89 3.11
C ASP A 31 4.07 9.70 1.81
N ALA A 32 2.95 9.58 1.07
CA ALA A 32 2.71 10.36 -0.13
C ALA A 32 2.58 11.86 0.19
N LEU A 33 1.87 12.22 1.25
CA LEU A 33 1.72 13.60 1.69
C LEU A 33 3.06 14.21 2.10
N ASN A 34 3.83 13.53 2.94
CA ASN A 34 5.15 14.00 3.39
C ASN A 34 6.10 14.23 2.20
N SER A 35 6.06 13.31 1.22
CA SER A 35 6.84 13.44 0.00
C SER A 35 6.42 14.67 -0.83
N PHE A 36 5.12 14.92 -0.94
CA PHE A 36 4.61 16.04 -1.72
C PHE A 36 4.87 17.38 -1.02
N ILE A 37 4.76 17.45 0.31
CA ILE A 37 5.14 18.62 1.12
C ILE A 37 6.64 18.91 0.96
N LYS A 38 7.50 17.88 1.03
CA LYS A 38 8.94 18.04 0.82
C LYS A 38 9.26 18.61 -0.58
N TYR A 39 8.58 18.14 -1.61
CA TYR A 39 8.69 18.66 -2.96
C TYR A 39 8.22 20.12 -3.07
N SER A 40 7.06 20.44 -2.49
CA SER A 40 6.45 21.77 -2.55
C SER A 40 7.17 22.81 -1.67
N GLY A 41 7.93 22.37 -0.66
CA GLY A 41 8.58 23.23 0.32
C GLY A 41 7.63 23.93 1.30
N THR A 42 6.34 23.59 1.27
CA THR A 42 5.31 24.18 2.13
C THR A 42 4.20 23.18 2.46
N GLU A 43 3.57 23.35 3.61
CA GLU A 43 2.32 22.63 3.96
C GLU A 43 1.06 23.35 3.46
N ASN A 44 1.18 24.61 3.04
CA ASN A 44 0.04 25.36 2.51
C ASN A 44 -0.16 25.01 1.03
N ILE A 45 -0.77 23.84 0.79
CA ILE A 45 -1.04 23.30 -0.54
C ILE A 45 -2.56 23.31 -0.74
N SER A 46 -3.01 23.99 -1.79
CA SER A 46 -4.40 24.02 -2.21
C SER A 46 -4.70 22.95 -3.27
N TYR A 47 -5.98 22.74 -3.59
CA TYR A 47 -6.35 21.84 -4.69
C TYR A 47 -5.93 22.38 -6.06
N SER A 48 -5.79 23.70 -6.24
CA SER A 48 -5.30 24.33 -7.48
C SER A 48 -3.81 24.04 -7.74
N ASP A 49 -3.03 23.73 -6.69
CA ASP A 49 -1.64 23.31 -6.83
C ASP A 49 -1.51 21.89 -7.41
N ILE A 50 -2.57 21.10 -7.32
CA ILE A 50 -2.66 19.80 -7.99
C ILE A 50 -3.09 20.00 -9.43
N ASN A 51 -2.17 20.42 -10.27
CA ASN A 51 -2.38 20.65 -11.71
C ASN A 51 -1.40 19.79 -12.52
N LYS A 52 -1.70 19.66 -13.82
CA LYS A 52 -0.96 18.76 -14.70
C LYS A 52 0.54 19.07 -14.75
N ALA A 53 0.90 20.35 -14.83
CA ALA A 53 2.30 20.77 -14.88
C ALA A 53 3.06 20.45 -13.57
N ASN A 54 2.39 20.64 -12.42
CA ASN A 54 2.97 20.36 -11.12
C ASN A 54 3.10 18.86 -10.86
N LEU A 55 2.14 18.06 -11.31
CA LEU A 55 2.21 16.59 -11.22
C LEU A 55 3.37 16.03 -12.04
N HIS A 56 3.62 16.53 -13.25
CA HIS A 56 4.79 16.12 -14.05
C HIS A 56 6.10 16.51 -13.39
N ARG A 57 6.21 17.73 -12.82
CA ARG A 57 7.40 18.16 -12.08
C ARG A 57 7.64 17.32 -10.83
N TYR A 58 6.56 16.97 -10.11
CA TYR A 58 6.66 16.09 -8.95
C TYR A 58 7.13 14.68 -9.33
N GLU A 59 6.61 14.12 -10.43
CA GLU A 59 7.09 12.84 -10.96
C GLU A 59 8.59 12.87 -11.27
N ALA A 60 9.05 13.91 -11.98
CA ALA A 60 10.47 14.12 -12.29
C ALA A 60 11.30 14.22 -11.00
N TYR A 61 10.88 15.05 -10.05
CA TYR A 61 11.53 15.18 -8.74
C TYR A 61 11.68 13.84 -8.01
N LEU A 62 10.62 12.99 -8.01
CA LEU A 62 10.70 11.68 -7.37
C LEU A 62 11.72 10.76 -8.05
N LEU A 63 11.77 10.77 -9.39
CA LEU A 63 12.71 9.95 -10.16
C LEU A 63 14.17 10.45 -9.97
N GLU A 64 14.40 11.75 -9.93
CA GLU A 64 15.69 12.36 -9.63
C GLU A 64 16.20 12.06 -8.21
N ASN A 65 15.28 11.78 -7.27
CA ASN A 65 15.59 11.34 -5.91
C ASN A 65 15.57 9.80 -5.76
N ASP A 66 15.87 9.06 -6.81
CA ASP A 66 15.99 7.59 -6.84
C ASP A 66 14.74 6.81 -6.37
N CYS A 67 13.57 7.44 -6.42
CA CYS A 67 12.33 6.73 -6.12
C CYS A 67 12.03 5.67 -7.18
N MET A 68 11.78 4.45 -6.75
CA MET A 68 11.34 3.38 -7.64
C MET A 68 10.02 3.75 -8.32
N ARG A 69 9.84 3.41 -9.60
CA ARG A 69 8.63 3.72 -10.39
C ARG A 69 7.33 3.30 -9.72
N ASN A 70 7.31 2.15 -9.02
CA ASN A 70 6.13 1.72 -8.28
C ASN A 70 5.84 2.60 -7.05
N THR A 71 6.87 3.21 -6.44
CA THR A 71 6.70 4.20 -5.37
C THR A 71 6.12 5.50 -5.94
N VAL A 72 6.66 5.99 -7.05
CA VAL A 72 6.13 7.14 -7.80
C VAL A 72 4.66 6.94 -8.12
N SER A 73 4.33 5.81 -8.74
CA SER A 73 2.93 5.45 -9.03
C SER A 73 2.04 5.44 -7.79
N THR A 74 2.54 4.88 -6.69
CA THR A 74 1.79 4.83 -5.43
C THR A 74 1.49 6.24 -4.93
N TYR A 75 2.46 7.12 -4.89
CA TYR A 75 2.29 8.50 -4.42
C TYR A 75 1.30 9.26 -5.30
N ILE A 76 1.48 9.26 -6.61
CA ILE A 76 0.57 9.93 -7.55
C ILE A 76 -0.86 9.38 -7.42
N ARG A 77 -1.04 8.07 -7.28
CA ARG A 77 -2.37 7.47 -7.08
C ARG A 77 -3.01 7.87 -5.75
N ARG A 78 -2.22 8.11 -4.68
CA ARG A 78 -2.75 8.65 -3.42
C ARG A 78 -3.22 10.08 -3.59
N LEU A 79 -2.44 10.94 -4.26
CA LEU A 79 -2.86 12.31 -4.57
C LEU A 79 -4.14 12.31 -5.41
N ARG A 80 -4.22 11.47 -6.45
CA ARG A 80 -5.42 11.32 -7.30
C ARG A 80 -6.66 10.92 -6.49
N CYS A 81 -6.51 9.97 -5.56
CA CYS A 81 -7.63 9.52 -4.74
C CYS A 81 -8.21 10.68 -3.90
N ILE A 82 -7.37 11.48 -3.27
CA ILE A 82 -7.79 12.62 -2.45
C ILE A 82 -8.42 13.70 -3.33
N TYR A 83 -7.80 14.02 -4.49
CA TYR A 83 -8.34 15.00 -5.42
C TYR A 83 -9.74 14.61 -5.90
N ASN A 84 -9.93 13.35 -6.31
CA ASN A 84 -11.23 12.87 -6.77
C ASN A 84 -12.29 12.93 -5.65
N LYS A 85 -11.93 12.59 -4.42
CA LYS A 85 -12.84 12.76 -3.26
C LYS A 85 -13.21 14.23 -3.02
N ALA A 86 -12.26 15.14 -3.21
CA ALA A 86 -12.53 16.56 -3.10
C ALA A 86 -13.48 17.05 -4.20
N VAL A 87 -13.34 16.54 -5.42
CA VAL A 87 -14.29 16.81 -6.53
C VAL A 87 -15.68 16.27 -6.20
N GLU A 88 -15.79 15.04 -5.70
CA GLU A 88 -17.06 14.42 -5.27
C GLU A 88 -17.75 15.25 -4.17
N ASN A 89 -16.97 15.85 -3.26
CA ASN A 89 -17.46 16.67 -2.15
C ASN A 89 -17.72 18.14 -2.55
N GLY A 90 -17.36 18.56 -3.77
CA GLY A 90 -17.45 19.96 -4.22
C GLY A 90 -16.34 20.87 -3.65
N ASP A 91 -15.27 20.29 -3.08
CA ASP A 91 -14.12 21.01 -2.52
C ASP A 91 -13.06 21.33 -3.59
N ALA A 92 -13.12 20.68 -4.78
CA ALA A 92 -12.22 20.90 -5.91
C ALA A 92 -13.00 20.82 -7.25
N GLU A 93 -12.47 21.48 -8.28
CA GLU A 93 -13.03 21.44 -9.63
C GLU A 93 -12.63 20.15 -10.37
N TYR A 94 -13.55 19.58 -11.15
CA TYR A 94 -13.24 18.46 -12.02
C TYR A 94 -12.43 18.91 -13.23
N ILE A 95 -11.20 18.42 -13.37
CA ILE A 95 -10.31 18.69 -14.51
C ILE A 95 -10.16 17.42 -15.34
N PRO A 96 -10.69 17.37 -16.58
CA PRO A 96 -10.52 16.20 -17.45
C PRO A 96 -9.06 15.86 -17.70
N GLY A 97 -8.68 14.61 -17.49
CA GLY A 97 -7.32 14.15 -17.79
C GLY A 97 -6.22 14.72 -16.90
N LEU A 98 -6.53 15.28 -15.72
CA LEU A 98 -5.57 15.87 -14.80
C LEU A 98 -4.36 14.97 -14.53
N PHE A 99 -4.58 13.67 -14.32
CA PHE A 99 -3.54 12.67 -14.03
C PHE A 99 -3.08 11.88 -15.28
N GLN A 100 -3.43 12.35 -16.49
CA GLN A 100 -2.91 11.77 -17.72
C GLN A 100 -1.46 12.22 -17.96
N GLY A 101 -0.64 11.28 -18.41
CA GLY A 101 0.78 11.52 -18.72
C GLY A 101 1.73 11.32 -17.56
N VAL A 102 1.25 11.17 -16.30
CA VAL A 102 2.08 10.75 -15.16
C VAL A 102 1.91 9.26 -14.89
N PHE A 103 2.97 8.63 -14.39
CA PHE A 103 2.99 7.18 -14.18
C PHE A 103 2.11 6.75 -13.00
N THR A 104 1.01 6.09 -13.29
CA THR A 104 0.08 5.50 -12.30
C THR A 104 -0.06 3.99 -12.45
N GLY A 105 0.75 3.38 -13.32
CA GLY A 105 0.78 1.94 -13.58
C GLY A 105 1.51 1.14 -12.51
N VAL A 106 1.72 -0.13 -12.79
CA VAL A 106 2.52 -1.04 -11.98
C VAL A 106 3.61 -1.62 -12.87
N GLU A 107 4.87 -1.37 -12.49
CA GLU A 107 6.00 -2.04 -13.12
C GLU A 107 6.15 -3.42 -12.50
N SER A 108 5.83 -4.46 -13.28
CA SER A 108 5.93 -5.84 -12.80
C SER A 108 7.40 -6.24 -12.71
N LYS A 109 7.87 -6.48 -11.48
CA LYS A 109 9.16 -7.15 -11.27
C LYS A 109 8.95 -8.66 -11.41
N ARG A 110 9.95 -9.34 -12.00
CA ARG A 110 9.94 -10.82 -12.11
C ARG A 110 9.70 -11.43 -10.74
N LYS A 111 8.62 -12.18 -10.60
CA LYS A 111 8.34 -12.92 -9.37
C LYS A 111 9.46 -13.92 -9.11
N LYS A 112 10.07 -13.86 -7.95
CA LYS A 112 11.04 -14.88 -7.50
C LYS A 112 10.23 -16.01 -6.86
N SER A 113 10.09 -17.11 -7.58
CA SER A 113 9.55 -18.35 -7.04
C SER A 113 10.71 -19.30 -6.72
N LEU A 114 10.56 -20.09 -5.68
CA LEU A 114 11.49 -21.19 -5.39
C LEU A 114 11.28 -22.31 -6.42
N SER A 115 12.38 -22.94 -6.86
CA SER A 115 12.29 -24.19 -7.62
C SER A 115 11.73 -25.30 -6.72
N LEU A 116 11.14 -26.33 -7.32
CA LEU A 116 10.66 -27.51 -6.58
C LEU A 116 11.75 -28.15 -5.71
N GLU A 117 12.97 -28.22 -6.24
CA GLU A 117 14.14 -28.73 -5.49
C GLU A 117 14.42 -27.86 -4.23
N ASN A 118 14.42 -26.54 -4.38
CA ASN A 118 14.65 -25.64 -3.24
C ASN A 118 13.49 -25.66 -2.24
N GLN A 119 12.25 -25.85 -2.70
CA GLN A 119 11.11 -26.07 -1.82
C GLN A 119 11.25 -27.36 -1.02
N HIS A 120 11.63 -28.45 -1.69
CA HIS A 120 11.88 -29.73 -1.01
C HIS A 120 13.02 -29.62 0.02
N LYS A 121 14.15 -29.01 -0.35
CA LYS A 121 15.26 -28.75 0.58
C LYS A 121 14.79 -27.94 1.79
N LEU A 122 14.04 -26.86 1.57
CA LEU A 122 13.52 -26.03 2.67
C LEU A 122 12.66 -26.82 3.64
N MET A 123 11.84 -27.74 3.14
CA MET A 123 10.93 -28.55 3.96
C MET A 123 11.62 -29.72 4.70
N THR A 124 12.74 -30.22 4.17
CA THR A 124 13.35 -31.48 4.66
C THR A 124 14.68 -31.27 5.38
N VAL A 125 15.35 -30.13 5.20
CA VAL A 125 16.63 -29.86 5.84
C VAL A 125 16.48 -29.84 7.38
N LYS A 126 17.38 -30.57 8.05
CA LYS A 126 17.47 -30.52 9.51
C LYS A 126 18.11 -29.19 9.91
N VAL A 127 17.41 -28.46 10.77
CA VAL A 127 17.86 -27.16 11.29
C VAL A 127 18.16 -27.30 12.78
N GLU A 128 19.38 -26.93 13.20
CA GLU A 128 19.82 -27.04 14.59
C GLU A 128 19.28 -25.92 15.48
N SER A 129 19.16 -24.69 14.92
CA SER A 129 18.61 -23.56 15.65
C SER A 129 17.10 -23.71 15.85
N GLU A 130 16.64 -23.59 17.10
CA GLU A 130 15.23 -23.67 17.47
C GLU A 130 14.39 -22.62 16.74
N VAL A 131 14.86 -21.35 16.69
CA VAL A 131 14.19 -20.25 16.00
C VAL A 131 14.04 -20.52 14.50
N LEU A 132 15.07 -21.06 13.85
CA LEU A 132 15.01 -21.41 12.43
C LEU A 132 14.09 -22.61 12.20
N ARG A 133 14.03 -23.56 13.13
CA ARG A 133 13.11 -24.71 13.04
C ARG A 133 11.66 -24.28 13.16
N GLU A 134 11.33 -23.39 14.09
CA GLU A 134 10.00 -22.80 14.19
C GLU A 134 9.62 -22.05 12.92
N THR A 135 10.55 -21.24 12.40
CA THR A 135 10.34 -20.53 11.13
C THR A 135 10.07 -21.49 9.96
N GLN A 136 10.86 -22.59 9.89
CA GLN A 136 10.67 -23.64 8.89
C GLN A 136 9.28 -24.28 9.01
N LEU A 137 8.84 -24.63 10.21
CA LEU A 137 7.51 -25.20 10.46
C LEU A 137 6.41 -24.25 10.02
N VAL A 138 6.50 -22.96 10.35
CA VAL A 138 5.54 -21.94 9.90
C VAL A 138 5.49 -21.86 8.38
N VAL A 139 6.63 -21.80 7.70
CA VAL A 139 6.70 -21.77 6.24
C VAL A 139 6.06 -23.02 5.61
N CYS A 140 6.34 -24.21 6.17
CA CYS A 140 5.73 -25.46 5.74
C CYS A 140 4.20 -25.43 5.88
N LEU A 141 3.68 -24.96 7.02
CA LEU A 141 2.25 -24.83 7.26
C LEU A 141 1.60 -23.84 6.28
N LEU A 142 2.20 -22.66 6.08
CA LEU A 142 1.67 -21.68 5.12
C LEU A 142 1.60 -22.25 3.70
N PHE A 143 2.56 -23.07 3.33
CA PHE A 143 2.56 -23.75 2.04
C PHE A 143 1.47 -24.83 1.96
N GLN A 144 1.32 -25.67 2.99
CA GLN A 144 0.28 -26.70 3.06
C GLN A 144 -1.13 -26.10 3.04
N TYR A 145 -1.31 -24.91 3.61
CA TYR A 145 -2.56 -24.15 3.53
C TYR A 145 -2.69 -23.32 2.25
N ALA A 146 -2.23 -23.87 1.13
CA ALA A 146 -2.36 -23.29 -0.22
C ALA A 146 -1.80 -21.86 -0.35
N GLY A 147 -0.73 -21.56 0.35
CA GLY A 147 -0.10 -20.23 0.31
C GLY A 147 -0.82 -19.19 1.16
N MET A 148 -1.37 -19.59 2.29
CA MET A 148 -1.95 -18.67 3.28
C MET A 148 -0.95 -17.56 3.61
N SER A 149 -1.44 -16.31 3.75
CA SER A 149 -0.56 -15.22 4.18
C SER A 149 -0.19 -15.37 5.65
N PHE A 150 1.04 -14.92 6.01
CA PHE A 150 1.47 -14.93 7.41
C PHE A 150 0.51 -14.15 8.34
N VAL A 151 -0.05 -13.04 7.83
CA VAL A 151 -1.03 -12.24 8.60
C VAL A 151 -2.29 -13.04 8.89
N ASP A 152 -2.83 -13.75 7.89
CA ASP A 152 -4.00 -14.61 8.09
C ASP A 152 -3.70 -15.73 9.07
N PHE A 153 -2.53 -16.39 8.92
CA PHE A 153 -2.07 -17.44 9.84
C PHE A 153 -1.96 -16.94 11.30
N ALA A 154 -1.34 -15.76 11.50
CA ALA A 154 -1.16 -15.19 12.84
C ALA A 154 -2.48 -14.81 13.54
N HIS A 155 -3.57 -14.69 12.79
CA HIS A 155 -4.91 -14.37 13.31
C HIS A 155 -5.82 -15.59 13.42
N LEU A 156 -5.35 -16.80 13.07
CA LEU A 156 -6.12 -18.02 13.27
C LEU A 156 -6.41 -18.26 14.75
N LYS A 157 -7.60 -18.79 15.01
CA LYS A 157 -8.10 -19.16 16.33
C LYS A 157 -8.62 -20.61 16.28
N GLU A 158 -8.71 -21.26 17.41
CA GLU A 158 -9.21 -22.63 17.52
C GLU A 158 -10.56 -22.83 16.83
N TRP A 159 -11.46 -21.85 16.95
CA TRP A 159 -12.79 -21.93 16.31
C TRP A 159 -12.77 -21.79 14.78
N ASN A 160 -11.63 -21.46 14.17
CA ASN A 160 -11.46 -21.54 12.72
C ASN A 160 -11.27 -22.98 12.23
N ILE A 161 -11.06 -23.94 13.14
CA ILE A 161 -10.95 -25.36 12.81
C ILE A 161 -12.23 -26.06 13.28
N LYS A 162 -13.06 -26.49 12.32
CA LYS A 162 -14.30 -27.22 12.59
C LYS A 162 -14.26 -28.55 11.85
N ASN A 163 -14.40 -29.66 12.60
CA ASN A 163 -14.40 -31.01 12.01
C ASN A 163 -13.18 -31.29 11.09
N GLY A 164 -11.98 -30.77 11.46
CA GLY A 164 -10.77 -30.93 10.66
C GLY A 164 -10.71 -30.01 9.42
N ILE A 165 -11.68 -29.15 9.23
CA ILE A 165 -11.71 -28.17 8.12
C ILE A 165 -11.33 -26.79 8.67
N LEU A 166 -10.40 -26.12 7.99
CA LEU A 166 -10.02 -24.75 8.29
C LEU A 166 -10.94 -23.78 7.53
N ASP A 167 -11.68 -22.98 8.30
CA ASP A 167 -12.61 -21.95 7.81
C ASP A 167 -12.22 -20.59 8.39
N TYR A 168 -11.84 -19.64 7.55
CA TYR A 168 -11.42 -18.30 7.97
C TYR A 168 -11.66 -17.26 6.88
N ASN A 169 -11.88 -16.01 7.30
CA ASN A 169 -11.92 -14.86 6.41
C ASN A 169 -10.55 -14.21 6.32
N ARG A 170 -10.13 -13.83 5.11
CA ARG A 170 -8.85 -13.15 4.92
C ARG A 170 -8.87 -11.76 5.54
N GLN A 171 -7.85 -11.43 6.35
CA GLN A 171 -7.71 -10.11 7.00
C GLN A 171 -7.67 -8.93 6.02
N LYS A 172 -7.23 -9.17 4.78
CA LYS A 172 -7.10 -8.12 3.76
C LYS A 172 -8.40 -7.82 3.01
N THR A 173 -9.27 -8.80 2.85
CA THR A 173 -10.44 -8.69 1.95
C THR A 173 -11.78 -8.95 2.65
N GLY A 174 -11.76 -9.40 3.90
CA GLY A 174 -12.94 -9.76 4.69
C GLY A 174 -13.40 -11.17 4.46
#